data_a41dc52df410fa383ad4b8ba0dfb7812
#
_entry.id   a41dc52df410fa383ad4b8ba0dfb7812
#
_cell.length_a   1.000
_cell.length_b   1.000
_cell.length_c   1.000
_cell.angle_alpha   90.00
_cell.angle_beta   90.00
_cell.angle_gamma   90.00
#
_symmetry.space_group_name_H-M   'P 1'
#
loop_
_entity.id
_entity.type
_entity.pdbx_description
1 polymer ?
#
loop_
_entity_poly.entity_id
_entity_poly.type
_entity_poly.pdbx_seq_one_letter_code
_entity_poly.pdbx_strand_id
1 'polypeptide(L)'
;MWKYCGVIKSEKLLLEGLSKIESIKTKLRDVDVRIDQYNCEDLALIFDLQSSLFSAKATIVSALQRNESRGAHQRSDFPLLDPLCEFNCLVSMDDNNNLKVSNAPLKELNEEQKTIVANAKRDDDIRNKLLE
;
A
#
# COMPACT_ATOMS: atom_id res chain seq x y z
N MET A 1 6.93 -7.33 4.72
CA MET A 1 5.97 -6.20 4.75
C MET A 1 6.01 -5.45 6.09
N TRP A 2 5.80 -6.11 7.23
CA TRP A 2 5.69 -5.46 8.54
C TRP A 2 6.83 -4.47 8.86
N LYS A 3 8.08 -4.83 8.59
CA LYS A 3 9.26 -3.98 8.83
C LYS A 3 9.30 -2.73 7.94
N TYR A 4 8.91 -2.86 6.67
CA TYR A 4 9.14 -1.83 5.65
C TYR A 4 7.89 -1.01 5.30
N CYS A 5 6.71 -1.59 5.46
CA CYS A 5 5.42 -0.97 5.17
C CYS A 5 4.40 -1.32 6.27
N GLY A 6 4.80 -1.15 7.53
CA GLY A 6 3.94 -1.32 8.70
C GLY A 6 3.00 -0.13 8.91
N VAL A 7 2.51 0.05 10.14
CA VAL A 7 1.61 1.16 10.48
C VAL A 7 2.30 2.49 10.25
N ILE A 8 3.50 2.67 10.81
CA ILE A 8 4.32 3.87 10.58
C ILE A 8 5.30 3.58 9.46
N LYS A 9 5.31 4.46 8.46
CA LYS A 9 6.10 4.36 7.23
C LYS A 9 7.02 5.57 7.10
N SER A 10 8.08 5.42 6.32
CA SER A 10 8.89 6.53 5.82
C SER A 10 9.36 6.20 4.41
N GLU A 11 9.67 7.20 3.60
CA GLU A 11 10.21 7.00 2.25
C GLU A 11 11.39 6.03 2.26
N LYS A 12 12.33 6.23 3.19
CA LYS A 12 13.50 5.35 3.34
C LYS A 12 13.12 3.88 3.52
N LEU A 13 12.21 3.58 4.46
CA LEU A 13 11.77 2.20 4.71
C LEU A 13 11.02 1.62 3.52
N LEU A 14 10.19 2.42 2.85
CA LEU A 14 9.46 1.99 1.67
C LEU A 14 10.40 1.65 0.51
N LEU A 15 11.43 2.46 0.26
CA LEU A 15 12.45 2.20 -0.76
C LEU A 15 13.30 0.96 -0.44
N GLU A 16 13.69 0.80 0.83
CA GLU A 16 14.36 -0.44 1.30
C GLU A 16 13.45 -1.66 1.06
N GLY A 17 12.15 -1.53 1.30
CA GLY A 17 11.16 -2.57 1.04
C GLY A 17 11.09 -2.96 -0.43
N LEU A 18 11.07 -2.00 -1.35
CA LEU A 18 11.12 -2.26 -2.80
C LEU A 18 12.40 -3.00 -3.20
N SER A 19 13.55 -2.54 -2.71
CA SER A 19 14.83 -3.21 -2.97
C SER A 19 14.82 -4.66 -2.48
N LYS A 20 14.21 -4.92 -1.32
CA LYS A 20 14.09 -6.27 -0.79
C LYS A 20 13.17 -7.14 -1.63
N ILE A 21 12.06 -6.62 -2.14
CA ILE A 21 11.16 -7.34 -3.05
C ILE A 21 11.90 -7.75 -4.32
N GLU A 22 12.64 -6.84 -4.95
CA GLU A 22 13.40 -7.16 -6.16
C GLU A 22 14.50 -8.20 -5.89
N SER A 23 15.17 -8.14 -4.73
CA SER A 23 16.13 -9.18 -4.32
C SER A 23 15.48 -10.57 -4.17
N ILE A 24 14.27 -10.63 -3.60
CA ILE A 24 13.54 -11.91 -3.47
C ILE A 24 13.11 -12.40 -4.85
N LYS A 25 12.58 -11.51 -5.70
CA LYS A 25 12.15 -11.83 -7.07
C LYS A 25 13.30 -12.41 -7.91
N THR A 26 14.51 -11.88 -7.75
CA THR A 26 15.69 -12.41 -8.43
C THR A 26 15.99 -13.85 -7.98
N LYS A 27 15.93 -14.10 -6.68
CA LYS A 27 16.17 -15.44 -6.11
C LYS A 27 15.12 -16.47 -6.50
N LEU A 28 13.89 -16.04 -6.78
CA LEU A 28 12.82 -16.93 -7.22
C LEU A 28 13.13 -17.64 -8.56
N ARG A 29 14.00 -17.08 -9.39
CA ARG A 29 14.39 -17.66 -10.67
C ARG A 29 15.21 -18.94 -10.50
N ASP A 30 15.88 -19.07 -9.37
CA ASP A 30 16.82 -20.14 -9.06
C ASP A 30 16.22 -21.16 -8.07
N VAL A 31 14.91 -21.04 -7.78
CA VAL A 31 14.22 -21.96 -6.86
C VAL A 31 13.90 -23.25 -7.59
N ASP A 32 14.36 -24.35 -7.05
CA ASP A 32 13.98 -25.69 -7.52
C ASP A 32 12.57 -26.04 -7.01
N VAL A 33 11.71 -26.46 -7.93
CA VAL A 33 10.30 -26.78 -7.67
C VAL A 33 10.10 -28.27 -7.85
N ARG A 34 9.76 -28.95 -6.78
CA ARG A 34 9.44 -30.39 -6.84
C ARG A 34 7.99 -30.55 -7.26
N ILE A 35 7.81 -31.23 -8.36
CA ILE A 35 6.49 -31.63 -8.85
C ILE A 35 6.52 -33.14 -9.00
N ASP A 36 5.71 -33.83 -8.22
CA ASP A 36 5.47 -35.25 -8.36
C ASP A 36 3.97 -35.54 -8.59
N GLN A 37 3.65 -36.76 -8.88
CA GLN A 37 2.27 -37.16 -9.21
C GLN A 37 1.30 -37.07 -8.01
N TYR A 38 1.81 -36.87 -6.80
CA TYR A 38 1.03 -36.87 -5.57
C TYR A 38 0.96 -35.48 -4.90
N ASN A 39 1.90 -34.59 -5.26
CA ASN A 39 2.02 -33.32 -4.56
C ASN A 39 2.52 -32.19 -5.48
N CYS A 40 1.75 -31.12 -5.52
CA CYS A 40 2.06 -29.88 -6.23
C CYS A 40 2.21 -28.68 -5.27
N GLU A 41 2.49 -28.93 -3.97
CA GLU A 41 2.54 -27.85 -2.96
C GLU A 41 3.61 -26.81 -3.27
N ASP A 42 4.81 -27.23 -3.69
CA ASP A 42 5.89 -26.32 -4.04
C ASP A 42 5.49 -25.38 -5.20
N LEU A 43 4.74 -25.91 -6.17
CA LEU A 43 4.23 -25.11 -7.29
C LEU A 43 3.21 -24.07 -6.80
N ALA A 44 2.27 -24.47 -5.95
CA ALA A 44 1.29 -23.57 -5.35
C ALA A 44 1.96 -22.46 -4.52
N LEU A 45 2.95 -22.83 -3.69
CA LEU A 45 3.72 -21.89 -2.88
C LEU A 45 4.49 -20.86 -3.73
N ILE A 46 5.01 -21.26 -4.89
CA ILE A 46 5.67 -20.31 -5.80
C ILE A 46 4.68 -19.31 -6.40
N PHE A 47 3.52 -19.73 -6.83
CA PHE A 47 2.48 -18.83 -7.33
C PHE A 47 1.98 -17.88 -6.23
N ASP A 48 1.78 -18.39 -5.02
CA ASP A 48 1.40 -17.56 -3.87
C ASP A 48 2.49 -16.54 -3.52
N LEU A 49 3.75 -16.94 -3.57
CA LEU A 49 4.86 -16.02 -3.32
C LEU A 49 4.97 -14.95 -4.41
N GLN A 50 4.81 -15.31 -5.68
CA GLN A 50 4.79 -14.33 -6.78
C GLN A 50 3.65 -13.31 -6.61
N SER A 51 2.45 -13.78 -6.30
CA SER A 51 1.27 -12.95 -6.05
C SER A 51 1.47 -12.04 -4.83
N SER A 52 2.08 -12.57 -3.76
CA SER A 52 2.41 -11.83 -2.55
C SER A 52 3.44 -10.74 -2.80
N LEU A 53 4.49 -11.00 -3.59
CA LEU A 53 5.49 -10.00 -3.96
C LEU A 53 4.88 -8.89 -4.81
N PHE A 54 3.98 -9.24 -5.73
CA PHE A 54 3.27 -8.28 -6.54
C PHE A 54 2.38 -7.36 -5.67
N SER A 55 1.57 -7.94 -4.80
CA SER A 55 0.70 -7.20 -3.86
C SER A 55 1.50 -6.33 -2.90
N ALA A 56 2.64 -6.83 -2.41
CA ALA A 56 3.55 -6.08 -1.56
C ALA A 56 4.15 -4.87 -2.30
N LYS A 57 4.58 -5.06 -3.56
CA LYS A 57 5.10 -3.97 -4.40
C LYS A 57 4.02 -2.91 -4.66
N ALA A 58 2.80 -3.33 -5.02
CA ALA A 58 1.66 -2.43 -5.24
C ALA A 58 1.35 -1.58 -4.00
N THR A 59 1.35 -2.21 -2.83
CA THR A 59 1.14 -1.51 -1.54
C THR A 59 2.21 -0.47 -1.27
N ILE A 60 3.49 -0.80 -1.49
CA ILE A 60 4.61 0.12 -1.23
C ILE A 60 4.58 1.30 -2.21
N VAL A 61 4.36 1.06 -3.51
CA VAL A 61 4.33 2.16 -4.49
C VAL A 61 3.15 3.10 -4.26
N SER A 62 1.99 2.57 -3.84
CA SER A 62 0.85 3.40 -3.43
C SER A 62 1.16 4.24 -2.19
N ALA A 63 1.86 3.66 -1.22
CA ALA A 63 2.27 4.36 0.00
C ALA A 63 3.31 5.46 -0.28
N LEU A 64 4.19 5.26 -1.26
CA LEU A 64 5.15 6.28 -1.72
C LEU A 64 4.45 7.44 -2.42
N GLN A 65 3.39 7.15 -3.19
CA GLN A 65 2.62 8.17 -3.92
C GLN A 65 1.90 9.14 -2.99
N ARG A 66 1.54 8.72 -1.78
CA ARG A 66 0.80 9.53 -0.82
C ARG A 66 1.73 10.16 0.22
N ASN A 67 1.97 11.46 0.08
CA ASN A 67 2.87 12.25 0.94
C ASN A 67 2.11 12.96 2.06
N GLU A 68 1.32 12.20 2.82
CA GLU A 68 0.55 12.67 3.97
C GLU A 68 0.36 11.55 4.99
N SER A 69 -0.20 11.89 6.15
CA SER A 69 -0.74 10.92 7.12
C SER A 69 -2.26 11.04 7.16
N ARG A 70 -2.96 9.94 6.82
CA ARG A 70 -4.43 9.88 6.77
C ARG A 70 -4.92 8.50 7.20
N GLY A 71 -5.77 8.44 8.22
CA GLY A 71 -6.30 7.18 8.74
C GLY A 71 -5.19 6.21 9.14
N ALA A 72 -5.22 4.98 8.63
CA ALA A 72 -4.18 3.98 8.87
C ALA A 72 -2.88 4.19 8.06
N HIS A 73 -2.86 5.14 7.13
CA HIS A 73 -1.66 5.54 6.40
C HIS A 73 -0.90 6.59 7.18
N GLN A 74 0.09 6.18 7.97
CA GLN A 74 0.90 7.08 8.80
C GLN A 74 2.33 7.16 8.23
N ARG A 75 2.74 8.37 7.87
CA ARG A 75 4.07 8.70 7.34
C ARG A 75 4.84 9.53 8.36
N SER A 76 5.94 9.02 8.91
CA SER A 76 6.78 9.79 9.86
C SER A 76 7.48 10.98 9.20
N ASP A 77 7.71 10.91 7.90
CA ASP A 77 8.28 11.98 7.08
C ASP A 77 7.21 13.00 6.57
N PHE A 78 5.94 12.64 6.59
CA PHE A 78 4.79 13.50 6.26
C PHE A 78 3.68 13.32 7.32
N PRO A 79 3.88 13.83 8.55
CA PRO A 79 2.99 13.51 9.68
C PRO A 79 1.62 14.21 9.61
N LEU A 80 1.47 15.22 8.75
CA LEU A 80 0.24 16.00 8.62
C LEU A 80 -0.62 15.49 7.47
N LEU A 81 -1.92 15.77 7.57
CA LEU A 81 -2.87 15.57 6.49
C LEU A 81 -2.65 16.66 5.43
N ASP A 82 -2.61 16.26 4.16
CA ASP A 82 -2.51 17.18 3.04
C ASP A 82 -3.87 17.28 2.32
N PRO A 83 -4.51 18.46 2.32
CA PRO A 83 -5.77 18.69 1.60
C PRO A 83 -5.67 18.44 0.10
N LEU A 84 -4.48 18.54 -0.50
CA LEU A 84 -4.27 18.27 -1.93
C LEU A 84 -4.22 16.76 -2.25
N CYS A 85 -4.09 15.91 -1.24
CA CYS A 85 -4.09 14.46 -1.40
C CYS A 85 -5.51 13.85 -1.36
N GLU A 86 -6.54 14.57 -1.81
CA GLU A 86 -7.92 14.07 -1.92
C GLU A 86 -8.12 13.23 -3.18
N PHE A 87 -7.43 12.10 -3.26
CA PHE A 87 -7.52 11.16 -4.36
C PHE A 87 -7.38 9.71 -3.88
N ASN A 88 -7.82 8.77 -4.71
CA ASN A 88 -7.50 7.35 -4.55
C ASN A 88 -6.27 7.00 -5.40
N CYS A 89 -5.32 6.27 -4.82
CA CYS A 89 -4.24 5.68 -5.61
C CYS A 89 -4.77 4.45 -6.34
N LEU A 90 -4.68 4.45 -7.66
CA LEU A 90 -4.96 3.29 -8.50
C LEU A 90 -3.63 2.68 -8.93
N VAL A 91 -3.49 1.38 -8.71
CA VAL A 91 -2.35 0.62 -9.21
C VAL A 91 -2.85 -0.32 -10.28
N SER A 92 -2.29 -0.20 -11.46
CA SER A 92 -2.56 -1.07 -12.61
C SER A 92 -1.27 -1.70 -13.10
N MET A 93 -1.39 -2.74 -13.89
CA MET A 93 -0.29 -3.40 -14.55
C MET A 93 -0.32 -3.05 -16.03
N ASP A 94 0.83 -2.70 -16.60
CA ASP A 94 0.97 -2.50 -18.04
C ASP A 94 1.23 -3.85 -18.76
N ASP A 95 1.23 -3.81 -20.09
CA ASP A 95 1.45 -5.00 -20.94
C ASP A 95 2.83 -5.66 -20.72
N ASN A 96 3.76 -4.96 -20.11
CA ASN A 96 5.11 -5.44 -19.77
C ASN A 96 5.20 -5.92 -18.31
N ASN A 97 4.08 -6.08 -17.62
CA ASN A 97 4.01 -6.45 -16.20
C ASN A 97 4.67 -5.45 -15.23
N ASN A 98 4.77 -4.17 -15.61
CA ASN A 98 5.21 -3.13 -14.70
C ASN A 98 4.01 -2.50 -13.99
N LEU A 99 4.20 -2.17 -12.71
CA LEU A 99 3.20 -1.45 -11.96
C LEU A 99 3.18 0.04 -12.35
N LYS A 100 2.00 0.51 -12.69
CA LYS A 100 1.71 1.92 -12.95
C LYS A 100 0.80 2.44 -11.84
N VAL A 101 1.20 3.55 -11.22
CA VAL A 101 0.39 4.24 -10.21
C VAL A 101 -0.21 5.49 -10.83
N SER A 102 -1.48 5.70 -10.59
CA SER A 102 -2.22 6.90 -11.00
C SER A 102 -3.13 7.37 -9.88
N ASN A 103 -3.49 8.64 -9.91
CA ASN A 103 -4.42 9.22 -8.95
C ASN A 103 -5.81 9.33 -9.61
N ALA A 104 -6.83 8.85 -8.91
CA ALA A 104 -8.22 9.03 -9.29
C ALA A 104 -8.89 10.02 -8.33
N PRO A 105 -9.55 11.06 -8.82
CA PRO A 105 -10.24 12.01 -7.97
C PRO A 105 -11.35 11.30 -7.17
N LEU A 106 -11.63 11.80 -5.98
CA LEU A 106 -12.79 11.35 -5.21
C LEU A 106 -14.07 11.75 -5.92
N LYS A 107 -15.10 10.91 -5.82
CA LYS A 107 -16.44 11.31 -6.27
C LYS A 107 -16.96 12.42 -5.37
N GLU A 108 -17.66 13.37 -5.98
CA GLU A 108 -18.40 14.38 -5.22
C GLU A 108 -19.43 13.71 -4.30
N LEU A 109 -19.49 14.21 -3.08
CA LEU A 109 -20.48 13.76 -2.10
C LEU A 109 -21.87 14.23 -2.54
N ASN A 110 -22.86 13.38 -2.39
CA ASN A 110 -24.26 13.79 -2.52
C ASN A 110 -24.67 14.68 -1.31
N GLU A 111 -25.84 15.34 -1.39
CA GLU A 111 -26.28 16.29 -0.35
C GLU A 111 -26.48 15.62 1.03
N GLU A 112 -26.95 14.37 1.05
CA GLU A 112 -27.08 13.60 2.28
C GLU A 112 -25.71 13.33 2.92
N GLN A 113 -24.73 12.90 2.13
CA GLN A 113 -23.37 12.66 2.59
C GLN A 113 -22.69 13.95 3.07
N LYS A 114 -22.88 15.08 2.36
CA LYS A 114 -22.38 16.37 2.80
C LYS A 114 -22.95 16.77 4.17
N THR A 115 -24.23 16.52 4.38
CA THR A 115 -24.90 16.80 5.66
C THR A 115 -24.33 15.93 6.78
N ILE A 116 -24.10 14.63 6.53
CA ILE A 116 -23.50 13.73 7.51
C ILE A 116 -22.10 14.19 7.87
N VAL A 117 -21.26 14.52 6.87
CA VAL A 117 -19.89 15.00 7.10
C VAL A 117 -19.87 16.31 7.86
N ALA A 118 -20.77 17.25 7.53
CA ALA A 118 -20.85 18.54 8.24
C ALA A 118 -21.25 18.38 9.72
N ASN A 119 -22.07 17.38 10.04
CA ASN A 119 -22.54 17.09 11.40
C ASN A 119 -21.61 16.13 12.17
N ALA A 120 -20.68 15.44 11.49
CA ALA A 120 -19.71 14.59 12.14
C ALA A 120 -18.75 15.44 12.97
N LYS A 121 -18.59 15.12 14.27
CA LYS A 121 -17.50 15.68 15.06
C LYS A 121 -16.19 15.27 14.39
N ARG A 122 -15.35 16.22 14.04
CA ARG A 122 -14.06 15.92 13.41
C ARG A 122 -13.23 15.06 14.36
N ASP A 123 -12.60 14.03 13.82
CA ASP A 123 -11.63 13.18 14.54
C ASP A 123 -10.47 13.99 15.14
N ASP A 124 -10.25 15.22 14.67
CA ASP A 124 -9.31 16.18 15.25
C ASP A 124 -9.57 16.45 16.74
N ASP A 125 -10.85 16.44 17.17
CA ASP A 125 -11.21 16.61 18.60
C ASP A 125 -10.83 15.38 19.44
N ILE A 126 -10.85 14.19 18.85
CA ILE A 126 -10.43 12.95 19.53
C ILE A 126 -8.90 12.91 19.62
N ARG A 127 -8.22 13.29 18.56
CA ARG A 127 -6.75 13.31 18.51
C ARG A 127 -6.16 14.33 19.49
N ASN A 128 -6.75 15.50 19.59
CA ASN A 128 -6.31 16.53 20.55
C ASN A 128 -6.52 16.10 22.00
N LYS A 129 -7.62 15.37 22.30
CA LYS A 129 -7.88 14.80 23.63
C LYS A 129 -6.99 13.65 24.04
N LEU A 130 -6.36 12.97 23.08
CA LEU A 130 -5.41 11.87 23.34
C LEU A 130 -3.97 12.37 23.49
N LEU A 131 -3.71 13.65 23.22
CA LEU A 131 -2.41 14.31 23.33
C LEU A 131 -2.29 15.22 24.57
N GLU A 132 -3.40 15.43 25.32
CA GLU A 132 -3.45 16.01 26.65
C GLU A 132 -3.27 14.92 27.74
#